data_1be7a57d8ee1d9d28cab2ecd03610fed
#
_entry.id   1be7a57d8ee1d9d28cab2ecd03610fed
#
_cell.length_a   1.000
_cell.length_b   1.000
_cell.length_c   1.000
_cell.angle_alpha   90.00
_cell.angle_beta   90.00
_cell.angle_gamma   90.00
#
_symmetry.space_group_name_H-M   'P 1'
#
loop_
_entity.id
_entity.type
_entity.pdbx_description
1 polymer ?
#
loop_
_entity_poly.entity_id
_entity_poly.type
_entity_poly.pdbx_seq_one_letter_code
_entity_poly.pdbx_strand_id
1 'polypeptide(L)'
;VTATTVVDQVRLGDHVCWTHDDESAALDALGRFAAAGLRLGHKVVCFTETSPPQAVRARVDAVGVPTEAAVATGQLRIVPALETYPTGARPAPEAMVAIVVDEVDRAQHEGYPGIRLAGDMAWVLRSGTSLDDLRRYETALNPLFLDARIAGLCLYDRRLFPADGLRALAAAHPGTAGPDAARTWAPLLRAYRTTDPPGLRLVGQVDQSNREAFTAVLNAVTADQRAAVLDVSELSFADVGAATALVRADRATGIRLVGCRPALHRLLDLLAGVPTTGHA
;
A
#
# COMPACT_ATOMS: atom_id res chain seq x y z
N VAL A 1 -24.28 7.92 -15.13
CA VAL A 1 -23.17 8.24 -14.21
C VAL A 1 -22.90 7.00 -13.39
N THR A 2 -21.80 6.28 -13.67
CA THR A 2 -21.38 5.11 -12.90
C THR A 2 -21.04 5.56 -11.47
N ALA A 3 -21.59 4.88 -10.47
CA ALA A 3 -21.33 5.22 -9.07
C ALA A 3 -19.84 5.11 -8.76
N THR A 4 -19.28 6.11 -8.06
CA THR A 4 -17.90 6.10 -7.55
C THR A 4 -17.72 4.93 -6.60
N THR A 5 -16.67 4.15 -6.80
CA THR A 5 -16.29 3.02 -5.94
C THR A 5 -15.07 3.39 -5.09
N VAL A 6 -14.75 2.54 -4.13
CA VAL A 6 -13.56 2.69 -3.27
C VAL A 6 -12.27 2.80 -4.08
N VAL A 7 -12.16 2.02 -5.15
CA VAL A 7 -10.95 1.98 -5.99
C VAL A 7 -10.70 3.32 -6.70
N ASP A 8 -11.76 4.06 -7.03
CA ASP A 8 -11.64 5.40 -7.63
C ASP A 8 -11.03 6.43 -6.64
N GLN A 9 -11.06 6.14 -5.34
CA GLN A 9 -10.58 7.03 -4.27
C GLN A 9 -9.15 6.72 -3.82
N VAL A 10 -8.54 5.64 -4.31
CA VAL A 10 -7.14 5.32 -4.00
C VAL A 10 -6.23 6.44 -4.52
N ARG A 11 -5.35 6.95 -3.65
CA ARG A 11 -4.45 8.10 -3.93
C ARG A 11 -3.00 7.64 -3.99
N LEU A 12 -2.14 8.47 -4.54
CA LEU A 12 -0.70 8.30 -4.38
C LEU A 12 -0.37 8.32 -2.87
N GLY A 13 0.44 7.37 -2.43
CA GLY A 13 0.71 7.07 -1.02
C GLY A 13 -0.11 5.91 -0.45
N ASP A 14 -1.18 5.47 -1.11
CA ASP A 14 -2.00 4.36 -0.66
C ASP A 14 -1.46 3.01 -1.19
N HIS A 15 -1.34 2.03 -0.29
CA HIS A 15 -1.07 0.63 -0.60
C HIS A 15 -2.22 -0.23 -0.08
N VAL A 16 -2.98 -0.84 -0.98
CA VAL A 16 -4.28 -1.43 -0.69
C VAL A 16 -4.31 -2.92 -1.00
N CYS A 17 -4.66 -3.73 0.00
CA CYS A 17 -5.06 -5.11 -0.17
C CYS A 17 -6.52 -5.13 -0.65
N TRP A 18 -6.76 -5.61 -1.87
CA TRP A 18 -8.11 -5.76 -2.41
C TRP A 18 -8.50 -7.22 -2.47
N THR A 19 -9.47 -7.63 -1.65
CA THR A 19 -9.93 -9.01 -1.64
C THR A 19 -11.25 -9.15 -2.40
N HIS A 20 -11.39 -10.23 -3.16
CA HIS A 20 -12.59 -10.54 -3.93
C HIS A 20 -12.86 -12.06 -3.98
N ASP A 21 -14.01 -12.45 -4.47
CA ASP A 21 -14.40 -13.82 -4.77
C ASP A 21 -15.09 -13.94 -6.13
N ASP A 22 -15.03 -12.87 -6.92
CA ASP A 22 -15.60 -12.75 -8.25
C ASP A 22 -14.59 -12.10 -9.20
N GLU A 23 -14.32 -12.76 -10.32
CA GLU A 23 -13.39 -12.27 -11.37
C GLU A 23 -13.89 -10.98 -12.03
N SER A 24 -15.21 -10.81 -12.17
CA SER A 24 -15.79 -9.57 -12.71
C SER A 24 -15.52 -8.39 -11.78
N ALA A 25 -15.63 -8.59 -10.47
CA ALA A 25 -15.32 -7.57 -9.48
C ALA A 25 -13.82 -7.20 -9.50
N ALA A 26 -12.93 -8.19 -9.68
CA ALA A 26 -11.49 -7.96 -9.83
C ALA A 26 -11.19 -7.15 -11.08
N LEU A 27 -11.77 -7.53 -12.21
CA LEU A 27 -11.61 -6.84 -13.49
C LEU A 27 -12.16 -5.40 -13.43
N ASP A 28 -13.28 -5.20 -12.75
CA ASP A 28 -13.82 -3.87 -12.47
C ASP A 28 -12.87 -3.01 -11.65
N ALA A 29 -12.32 -3.56 -10.59
CA ALA A 29 -11.37 -2.85 -9.74
C ALA A 29 -10.11 -2.46 -10.52
N LEU A 30 -9.53 -3.38 -11.30
CA LEU A 30 -8.37 -3.10 -12.17
C LEU A 30 -8.69 -1.99 -13.18
N GLY A 31 -9.78 -2.11 -13.92
CA GLY A 31 -10.17 -1.15 -14.95
C GLY A 31 -10.40 0.25 -14.38
N ARG A 32 -11.09 0.36 -13.25
CA ARG A 32 -11.34 1.64 -12.57
C ARG A 32 -10.07 2.25 -12.00
N PHE A 33 -9.23 1.44 -11.35
CA PHE A 33 -7.95 1.89 -10.81
C PHE A 33 -7.05 2.44 -11.92
N ALA A 34 -6.97 1.74 -13.04
CA ALA A 34 -6.22 2.17 -14.21
C ALA A 34 -6.80 3.47 -14.81
N ALA A 35 -8.12 3.51 -15.03
CA ALA A 35 -8.79 4.69 -15.57
C ALA A 35 -8.60 5.94 -14.70
N ALA A 36 -8.67 5.78 -13.37
CA ALA A 36 -8.41 6.89 -12.44
C ALA A 36 -6.98 7.42 -12.58
N GLY A 37 -5.99 6.53 -12.74
CA GLY A 37 -4.61 6.93 -12.97
C GLY A 37 -4.40 7.68 -14.29
N LEU A 38 -4.97 7.16 -15.37
CA LEU A 38 -4.87 7.79 -16.69
C LEU A 38 -5.48 9.19 -16.72
N ARG A 39 -6.65 9.38 -16.08
CA ARG A 39 -7.28 10.71 -15.95
C ARG A 39 -6.42 11.72 -15.19
N LEU A 40 -5.59 11.24 -14.26
CA LEU A 40 -4.68 12.08 -13.45
C LEU A 40 -3.31 12.25 -14.09
N GLY A 41 -3.09 11.73 -15.30
CA GLY A 41 -1.80 11.79 -15.98
C GLY A 41 -0.72 10.90 -15.36
N HIS A 42 -1.09 9.92 -14.52
CA HIS A 42 -0.14 8.99 -13.94
C HIS A 42 0.28 7.92 -14.95
N LYS A 43 1.46 7.36 -14.79
CA LYS A 43 1.80 6.07 -15.38
C LYS A 43 0.96 4.98 -14.70
N VAL A 44 0.52 3.99 -15.48
CA VAL A 44 -0.26 2.86 -14.96
C VAL A 44 0.36 1.55 -15.45
N VAL A 45 0.67 0.66 -14.52
CA VAL A 45 1.16 -0.69 -14.82
C VAL A 45 0.28 -1.70 -14.08
N CYS A 46 -0.29 -2.65 -14.83
CA CYS A 46 -1.10 -3.73 -14.29
C CYS A 46 -0.42 -5.07 -14.58
N PHE A 47 -0.08 -5.83 -13.55
CA PHE A 47 0.37 -7.21 -13.67
C PHE A 47 -0.85 -8.14 -13.54
N THR A 48 -1.18 -8.88 -14.60
CA THR A 48 -2.39 -9.68 -14.66
C THR A 48 -2.07 -11.17 -14.69
N GLU A 49 -2.84 -11.97 -13.98
CA GLU A 49 -2.72 -13.43 -13.99
C GLU A 49 -4.01 -14.09 -14.49
N THR A 50 -5.15 -13.77 -13.88
CA THR A 50 -6.44 -14.39 -14.18
C THR A 50 -7.16 -13.71 -15.35
N SER A 51 -6.94 -12.42 -15.56
CA SER A 51 -7.57 -11.66 -16.65
C SER A 51 -6.59 -11.37 -17.78
N PRO A 52 -6.96 -11.61 -19.04
CA PRO A 52 -6.10 -11.27 -20.17
C PRO A 52 -5.99 -9.73 -20.33
N PRO A 53 -4.84 -9.20 -20.81
CA PRO A 53 -4.62 -7.76 -20.99
C PRO A 53 -5.73 -7.05 -21.77
N GLN A 54 -6.30 -7.70 -22.76
CA GLN A 54 -7.37 -7.15 -23.58
C GLN A 54 -8.66 -6.92 -22.79
N ALA A 55 -8.99 -7.78 -21.81
CA ALA A 55 -10.15 -7.62 -20.95
C ALA A 55 -9.98 -6.39 -20.04
N VAL A 56 -8.78 -6.18 -19.48
CA VAL A 56 -8.49 -4.99 -18.67
C VAL A 56 -8.60 -3.73 -19.52
N ARG A 57 -8.05 -3.70 -20.74
CA ARG A 57 -8.20 -2.56 -21.67
C ARG A 57 -9.66 -2.26 -21.96
N ALA A 58 -10.43 -3.29 -22.36
CA ALA A 58 -11.86 -3.12 -22.65
C ALA A 58 -12.61 -2.57 -21.44
N ARG A 59 -12.21 -2.94 -20.21
CA ARG A 59 -12.82 -2.42 -18.99
C ARG A 59 -12.48 -0.96 -18.73
N VAL A 60 -11.23 -0.53 -18.98
CA VAL A 60 -10.82 0.88 -18.93
C VAL A 60 -11.59 1.71 -19.97
N ASP A 61 -11.71 1.23 -21.20
CA ASP A 61 -12.48 1.87 -22.26
C ASP A 61 -13.97 2.01 -21.87
N ALA A 62 -14.56 0.97 -21.28
CA ALA A 62 -15.96 0.95 -20.86
C ALA A 62 -16.27 1.97 -19.75
N VAL A 63 -15.30 2.38 -18.95
CA VAL A 63 -15.46 3.47 -17.97
C VAL A 63 -15.11 4.86 -18.53
N GLY A 64 -15.03 4.97 -19.85
CA GLY A 64 -14.91 6.24 -20.59
C GLY A 64 -13.48 6.80 -20.65
N VAL A 65 -12.46 5.96 -20.61
CA VAL A 65 -11.05 6.36 -20.79
C VAL A 65 -10.44 5.55 -21.95
N PRO A 66 -10.36 6.13 -23.17
CA PRO A 66 -9.77 5.44 -24.32
C PRO A 66 -8.33 5.04 -24.05
N THR A 67 -8.00 3.75 -24.24
CA THR A 67 -6.68 3.21 -23.89
C THR A 67 -5.66 3.28 -25.02
N GLU A 68 -6.08 3.50 -26.27
CA GLU A 68 -5.22 3.41 -27.45
C GLU A 68 -3.98 4.32 -27.36
N ALA A 69 -4.19 5.61 -27.10
CA ALA A 69 -3.10 6.57 -26.97
C ALA A 69 -2.22 6.28 -25.75
N ALA A 70 -2.82 5.89 -24.61
CA ALA A 70 -2.09 5.58 -23.40
C ALA A 70 -1.19 4.32 -23.56
N VAL A 71 -1.65 3.34 -24.32
CA VAL A 71 -0.83 2.15 -24.66
C VAL A 71 0.28 2.53 -25.65
N ALA A 72 -0.04 3.31 -26.67
CA ALA A 72 0.95 3.72 -27.69
C ALA A 72 2.09 4.55 -27.09
N THR A 73 1.81 5.39 -26.10
CA THR A 73 2.81 6.21 -25.38
C THR A 73 3.51 5.47 -24.24
N GLY A 74 3.06 4.27 -23.90
CA GLY A 74 3.55 3.53 -22.73
C GLY A 74 3.05 4.07 -21.39
N GLN A 75 2.10 5.02 -21.39
CA GLN A 75 1.45 5.49 -20.15
C GLN A 75 0.66 4.36 -19.47
N LEU A 76 0.00 3.51 -20.25
CA LEU A 76 -0.65 2.29 -19.79
C LEU A 76 0.13 1.06 -20.26
N ARG A 77 0.59 0.26 -19.31
CA ARG A 77 1.17 -1.07 -19.55
C ARG A 77 0.35 -2.12 -18.81
N ILE A 78 -0.05 -3.15 -19.52
CA ILE A 78 -0.74 -4.32 -18.94
C ILE A 78 0.11 -5.51 -19.31
N VAL A 79 0.73 -6.12 -18.29
CA VAL A 79 1.76 -7.15 -18.44
C VAL A 79 1.22 -8.46 -17.85
N PRO A 80 1.16 -9.55 -18.63
CA PRO A 80 0.91 -10.87 -18.05
C PRO A 80 1.94 -11.18 -16.95
N ALA A 81 1.49 -11.53 -15.76
CA ALA A 81 2.40 -11.80 -14.64
C ALA A 81 3.37 -12.95 -14.96
N LEU A 82 3.00 -13.86 -15.88
CA LEU A 82 3.87 -14.94 -16.37
C LEU A 82 5.17 -14.42 -17.01
N GLU A 83 5.15 -13.26 -17.66
CA GLU A 83 6.33 -12.65 -18.29
C GLU A 83 7.33 -12.15 -17.22
N THR A 84 6.82 -11.71 -16.08
CA THR A 84 7.63 -11.17 -14.98
C THR A 84 7.98 -12.25 -13.95
N TYR A 85 7.04 -13.15 -13.67
CA TYR A 85 7.15 -14.22 -12.67
C TYR A 85 6.90 -15.59 -13.32
N PRO A 86 7.92 -16.23 -13.95
CA PRO A 86 7.77 -17.52 -14.61
C PRO A 86 7.32 -18.64 -13.64
N THR A 87 6.71 -19.66 -14.20
CA THR A 87 6.27 -20.84 -13.42
C THR A 87 7.46 -21.48 -12.69
N GLY A 88 7.29 -21.71 -11.38
CA GLY A 88 8.31 -22.34 -10.54
C GLY A 88 9.55 -21.46 -10.24
N ALA A 89 9.53 -20.18 -10.60
CA ALA A 89 10.68 -19.28 -10.44
C ALA A 89 11.04 -19.00 -8.97
N ARG A 90 10.04 -19.03 -8.06
CA ARG A 90 10.20 -18.75 -6.62
C ARG A 90 11.07 -17.53 -6.35
N PRO A 91 10.70 -16.34 -6.88
CA PRO A 91 11.51 -15.15 -6.70
C PRO A 91 11.61 -14.78 -5.20
N ALA A 92 12.80 -14.33 -4.79
CA ALA A 92 13.00 -13.81 -3.44
C ALA A 92 12.23 -12.47 -3.27
N PRO A 93 11.76 -12.13 -2.06
CA PRO A 93 11.05 -10.87 -1.79
C PRO A 93 11.80 -9.63 -2.30
N GLU A 94 13.10 -9.58 -2.14
CA GLU A 94 13.94 -8.46 -2.58
C GLU A 94 13.96 -8.30 -4.11
N ALA A 95 13.96 -9.41 -4.85
CA ALA A 95 13.88 -9.39 -6.31
C ALA A 95 12.50 -8.90 -6.79
N MET A 96 11.43 -9.25 -6.08
CA MET A 96 10.08 -8.75 -6.37
C MET A 96 9.96 -7.25 -6.09
N VAL A 97 10.53 -6.76 -4.98
CA VAL A 97 10.59 -5.33 -4.66
C VAL A 97 11.37 -4.56 -5.71
N ALA A 98 12.49 -5.10 -6.20
CA ALA A 98 13.31 -4.45 -7.23
C ALA A 98 12.51 -4.18 -8.52
N ILE A 99 11.61 -5.09 -8.94
CA ILE A 99 10.73 -4.88 -10.09
C ILE A 99 9.83 -3.65 -9.89
N VAL A 100 9.29 -3.47 -8.69
CA VAL A 100 8.45 -2.31 -8.37
C VAL A 100 9.28 -1.03 -8.36
N VAL A 101 10.47 -1.05 -7.80
CA VAL A 101 11.42 0.09 -7.80
C VAL A 101 11.75 0.48 -9.23
N ASP A 102 12.09 -0.47 -10.10
CA ASP A 102 12.41 -0.22 -11.51
C ASP A 102 11.25 0.45 -12.26
N GLU A 103 9.99 0.05 -11.98
CA GLU A 103 8.82 0.67 -12.60
C GLU A 103 8.58 2.10 -12.07
N VAL A 104 8.84 2.36 -10.78
CA VAL A 104 8.77 3.70 -10.19
C VAL A 104 9.83 4.61 -10.80
N ASP A 105 11.07 4.16 -10.88
CA ASP A 105 12.18 4.91 -11.46
C ASP A 105 11.93 5.21 -12.93
N ARG A 106 11.45 4.22 -13.67
CA ARG A 106 11.05 4.41 -15.09
C ARG A 106 10.00 5.49 -15.24
N ALA A 107 8.93 5.45 -14.42
CA ALA A 107 7.87 6.46 -14.45
C ALA A 107 8.41 7.87 -14.18
N GLN A 108 9.35 8.00 -13.24
CA GLN A 108 10.01 9.28 -12.94
C GLN A 108 10.86 9.78 -14.11
N HIS A 109 11.68 8.91 -14.72
CA HIS A 109 12.51 9.27 -15.87
C HIS A 109 11.66 9.66 -17.11
N GLU A 110 10.50 9.04 -17.27
CA GLU A 110 9.53 9.39 -18.30
C GLU A 110 8.73 10.68 -18.01
N GLY A 111 8.92 11.28 -16.82
CA GLY A 111 8.31 12.56 -16.43
C GLY A 111 6.89 12.47 -15.89
N TYR A 112 6.40 11.28 -15.52
CA TYR A 112 5.08 11.14 -14.91
C TYR A 112 5.06 11.67 -13.46
N PRO A 113 3.98 12.37 -13.03
CA PRO A 113 3.87 12.90 -11.67
C PRO A 113 3.72 11.82 -10.62
N GLY A 114 3.33 10.62 -11.02
CA GLY A 114 3.18 9.44 -10.17
C GLY A 114 2.89 8.19 -10.96
N ILE A 115 2.93 7.04 -10.29
CA ILE A 115 2.65 5.73 -10.88
C ILE A 115 1.55 5.01 -10.09
N ARG A 116 0.69 4.29 -10.81
CA ARG A 116 -0.26 3.33 -10.24
C ARG A 116 0.14 1.93 -10.64
N LEU A 117 0.37 1.09 -9.64
CA LEU A 117 0.70 -0.32 -9.80
C LEU A 117 -0.44 -1.19 -9.30
N ALA A 118 -0.94 -2.07 -10.14
CA ALA A 118 -1.91 -3.08 -9.75
C ALA A 118 -1.36 -4.46 -10.02
N GLY A 119 -1.53 -5.39 -9.09
CA GLY A 119 -1.10 -6.78 -9.21
C GLY A 119 -2.22 -7.76 -8.90
N ASP A 120 -2.52 -8.67 -9.83
CA ASP A 120 -3.29 -9.87 -9.53
C ASP A 120 -2.35 -10.89 -8.90
N MET A 121 -2.49 -11.10 -7.59
CA MET A 121 -1.53 -11.87 -6.79
C MET A 121 -1.66 -13.39 -6.95
N ALA A 122 -2.61 -13.89 -7.76
CA ALA A 122 -2.76 -15.32 -8.05
C ALA A 122 -1.52 -15.93 -8.72
N TRP A 123 -0.66 -15.13 -9.36
CA TRP A 123 0.61 -15.59 -9.94
C TRP A 123 1.52 -16.31 -8.95
N VAL A 124 1.41 -15.99 -7.65
CA VAL A 124 2.17 -16.61 -6.56
C VAL A 124 2.00 -18.12 -6.53
N LEU A 125 0.77 -18.60 -6.78
CA LEU A 125 0.43 -20.03 -6.78
C LEU A 125 1.16 -20.78 -7.88
N ARG A 126 1.34 -20.14 -9.04
CA ARG A 126 2.04 -20.72 -10.19
C ARG A 126 3.56 -20.63 -10.06
N SER A 127 4.08 -19.54 -9.52
CA SER A 127 5.52 -19.34 -9.34
C SER A 127 6.12 -20.23 -8.25
N GLY A 128 5.29 -20.74 -7.33
CA GLY A 128 5.73 -21.49 -6.16
C GLY A 128 6.30 -20.64 -5.04
N THR A 129 6.04 -19.32 -5.06
CA THR A 129 6.37 -18.40 -3.98
C THR A 129 5.57 -18.77 -2.74
N SER A 130 6.19 -18.80 -1.58
CA SER A 130 5.48 -19.06 -0.33
C SER A 130 4.64 -17.86 0.11
N LEU A 131 3.58 -18.08 0.89
CA LEU A 131 2.79 -16.98 1.46
C LEU A 131 3.60 -16.13 2.42
N ASP A 132 4.62 -16.68 3.07
CA ASP A 132 5.52 -15.93 3.94
C ASP A 132 6.46 -15.02 3.12
N ASP A 133 6.97 -15.49 1.99
CA ASP A 133 7.75 -14.64 1.07
C ASP A 133 6.88 -13.54 0.45
N LEU A 134 5.64 -13.87 0.07
CA LEU A 134 4.69 -12.87 -0.40
C LEU A 134 4.40 -11.81 0.67
N ARG A 135 4.14 -12.22 1.91
CA ARG A 135 3.93 -11.29 3.03
C ARG A 135 5.14 -10.41 3.28
N ARG A 136 6.36 -10.96 3.21
CA ARG A 136 7.61 -10.18 3.33
C ARG A 136 7.74 -9.17 2.20
N TYR A 137 7.41 -9.56 0.98
CA TYR A 137 7.37 -8.65 -0.17
C TYR A 137 6.39 -7.49 0.04
N GLU A 138 5.12 -7.78 0.39
CA GLU A 138 4.10 -6.74 0.63
C GLU A 138 4.51 -5.80 1.77
N THR A 139 5.07 -6.35 2.85
CA THR A 139 5.59 -5.56 3.97
C THR A 139 6.72 -4.64 3.51
N ALA A 140 7.67 -5.15 2.72
CA ALA A 140 8.82 -4.41 2.24
C ALA A 140 8.50 -3.31 1.22
N LEU A 141 7.33 -3.38 0.57
CA LEU A 141 6.87 -2.33 -0.34
C LEU A 141 6.44 -1.03 0.39
N ASN A 142 5.96 -1.12 1.63
CA ASN A 142 5.33 0.03 2.30
C ASN A 142 6.19 1.31 2.35
N PRO A 143 7.51 1.25 2.57
CA PRO A 143 8.36 2.45 2.55
C PRO A 143 8.36 3.21 1.22
N LEU A 144 8.08 2.54 0.09
CA LEU A 144 8.06 3.18 -1.24
C LEU A 144 6.88 4.15 -1.40
N PHE A 145 5.83 4.01 -0.60
CA PHE A 145 4.63 4.84 -0.66
C PHE A 145 4.76 6.16 0.11
N LEU A 146 5.81 6.32 0.94
CA LEU A 146 5.98 7.48 1.83
C LEU A 146 6.12 8.82 1.11
N ASP A 147 6.64 8.81 -0.11
CA ASP A 147 6.86 10.03 -0.90
C ASP A 147 5.63 10.40 -1.76
N ALA A 148 4.50 9.68 -1.57
CA ALA A 148 3.24 9.89 -2.28
C ALA A 148 3.39 9.97 -3.82
N ARG A 149 4.28 9.14 -4.38
CA ARG A 149 4.51 9.04 -5.83
C ARG A 149 3.98 7.75 -6.44
N ILE A 150 3.61 6.78 -5.61
CA ILE A 150 3.10 5.47 -6.00
C ILE A 150 1.75 5.23 -5.33
N ALA A 151 0.82 4.60 -6.04
CA ALA A 151 -0.38 3.98 -5.49
C ALA A 151 -0.40 2.50 -5.86
N GLY A 152 -0.67 1.62 -4.91
CA GLY A 152 -0.67 0.17 -5.08
C GLY A 152 -2.04 -0.44 -4.84
N LEU A 153 -2.42 -1.40 -5.69
CA LEU A 153 -3.61 -2.23 -5.54
C LEU A 153 -3.23 -3.69 -5.74
N CYS A 154 -3.17 -4.46 -4.65
CA CYS A 154 -2.84 -5.88 -4.66
C CYS A 154 -4.14 -6.69 -4.56
N LEU A 155 -4.50 -7.43 -5.63
CA LEU A 155 -5.75 -8.16 -5.73
C LEU A 155 -5.56 -9.61 -5.28
N TYR A 156 -6.42 -10.05 -4.36
CA TYR A 156 -6.41 -11.38 -3.78
C TYR A 156 -7.77 -12.06 -3.93
N ASP A 157 -7.80 -13.19 -4.62
CA ASP A 157 -9.00 -14.02 -4.73
C ASP A 157 -9.17 -14.89 -3.47
N ARG A 158 -10.22 -14.64 -2.69
CA ARG A 158 -10.52 -15.38 -1.45
C ARG A 158 -10.76 -16.88 -1.66
N ARG A 159 -11.02 -17.30 -2.89
CA ARG A 159 -11.21 -18.73 -3.25
C ARG A 159 -9.87 -19.47 -3.40
N LEU A 160 -8.79 -18.71 -3.70
CA LEU A 160 -7.46 -19.25 -4.00
C LEU A 160 -6.50 -19.21 -2.81
N PHE A 161 -6.68 -18.24 -1.91
CA PHE A 161 -5.83 -18.05 -0.74
C PHE A 161 -6.51 -18.51 0.55
N PRO A 162 -5.81 -19.23 1.45
CA PRO A 162 -6.38 -19.63 2.74
C PRO A 162 -6.67 -18.41 3.62
N ALA A 163 -7.72 -18.48 4.43
CA ALA A 163 -8.21 -17.35 5.21
C ALA A 163 -7.19 -16.76 6.21
N ASP A 164 -6.33 -17.59 6.79
CA ASP A 164 -5.23 -17.17 7.67
C ASP A 164 -4.13 -16.46 6.89
N GLY A 165 -3.79 -16.97 5.70
CA GLY A 165 -2.87 -16.31 4.78
C GLY A 165 -3.37 -14.93 4.36
N LEU A 166 -4.66 -14.81 4.00
CA LEU A 166 -5.26 -13.50 3.67
C LEU A 166 -5.23 -12.52 4.83
N ARG A 167 -5.45 -12.99 6.07
CA ARG A 167 -5.33 -12.11 7.25
C ARG A 167 -3.91 -11.61 7.44
N ALA A 168 -2.90 -12.47 7.23
CA ALA A 168 -1.49 -12.08 7.31
C ALA A 168 -1.11 -11.09 6.20
N LEU A 169 -1.58 -11.32 4.97
CA LEU A 169 -1.37 -10.41 3.85
C LEU A 169 -2.08 -9.06 4.07
N ALA A 170 -3.31 -9.07 4.61
CA ALA A 170 -4.02 -7.84 4.97
C ALA A 170 -3.22 -7.01 5.98
N ALA A 171 -2.62 -7.64 7.00
CA ALA A 171 -1.81 -6.94 8.02
C ALA A 171 -0.51 -6.32 7.46
N ALA A 172 -0.04 -6.80 6.31
CA ALA A 172 1.08 -6.23 5.58
C ALA A 172 0.72 -4.96 4.78
N HIS A 173 -0.57 -4.57 4.74
CA HIS A 173 -1.06 -3.39 4.02
C HIS A 173 -1.61 -2.33 4.98
N PRO A 174 -1.46 -1.04 4.69
CA PRO A 174 -2.07 0.05 5.45
C PRO A 174 -3.60 0.04 5.44
N GLY A 175 -4.22 -0.58 4.45
CA GLY A 175 -5.67 -0.71 4.35
C GLY A 175 -6.12 -1.88 3.50
N THR A 176 -7.26 -2.47 3.88
CA THR A 176 -7.89 -3.57 3.16
C THR A 176 -9.28 -3.18 2.70
N ALA A 177 -9.64 -3.52 1.48
CA ALA A 177 -10.95 -3.26 0.90
C ALA A 177 -11.42 -4.44 0.04
N GLY A 178 -12.63 -4.33 -0.48
CA GLY A 178 -13.26 -5.27 -1.40
C GLY A 178 -14.46 -4.65 -2.06
N PRO A 179 -15.23 -5.42 -2.87
CA PRO A 179 -16.40 -4.92 -3.60
C PRO A 179 -17.46 -4.29 -2.70
N ASP A 180 -17.61 -4.81 -1.47
CA ASP A 180 -18.61 -4.38 -0.49
C ASP A 180 -18.16 -3.22 0.39
N ALA A 181 -16.96 -2.70 0.19
CA ALA A 181 -16.44 -1.61 1.02
C ALA A 181 -17.29 -0.33 0.87
N ALA A 182 -17.52 0.35 1.99
CA ALA A 182 -18.32 1.57 2.02
C ALA A 182 -17.71 2.65 1.12
N ARG A 183 -18.56 3.49 0.50
CA ARG A 183 -18.10 4.61 -0.35
C ARG A 183 -17.19 5.61 0.38
N THR A 184 -17.30 5.67 1.69
CA THR A 184 -16.46 6.52 2.57
C THR A 184 -15.20 5.84 3.03
N TRP A 185 -14.90 4.63 2.50
CA TRP A 185 -13.71 3.89 2.88
C TRP A 185 -12.43 4.69 2.59
N ALA A 186 -11.49 4.58 3.48
CA ALA A 186 -10.11 5.04 3.32
C ALA A 186 -9.18 4.01 3.98
N PRO A 187 -7.92 3.90 3.58
CA PRO A 187 -6.96 3.10 4.32
C PRO A 187 -6.94 3.49 5.80
N LEU A 188 -6.84 2.49 6.69
CA LEU A 188 -6.77 2.75 8.13
C LEU A 188 -5.56 3.60 8.50
N LEU A 189 -4.45 3.42 7.80
CA LEU A 189 -3.22 4.18 8.01
C LEU A 189 -2.76 4.83 6.71
N ARG A 190 -2.36 6.07 6.80
CA ARG A 190 -1.50 6.75 5.81
C ARG A 190 -0.26 7.27 6.50
N ALA A 191 0.85 7.19 5.79
CA ALA A 191 2.13 7.68 6.27
C ALA A 191 2.79 8.54 5.19
N TYR A 192 3.31 9.69 5.58
CA TYR A 192 3.92 10.64 4.66
C TYR A 192 5.27 11.08 5.18
N ARG A 193 6.27 11.06 4.32
CA ARG A 193 7.55 11.67 4.62
C ARG A 193 7.39 13.17 4.74
N THR A 194 8.00 13.77 5.77
CA THR A 194 8.07 15.23 5.95
C THR A 194 9.50 15.70 5.71
N THR A 195 9.64 16.95 5.24
CA THR A 195 10.95 17.53 4.90
C THR A 195 11.37 18.66 5.85
N ASP A 196 10.39 19.30 6.51
CA ASP A 196 10.65 20.39 7.46
C ASP A 196 9.65 20.34 8.64
N PRO A 197 10.08 19.82 9.77
CA PRO A 197 11.31 19.03 9.99
C PRO A 197 11.28 17.67 9.27
N PRO A 198 12.47 17.12 8.92
CA PRO A 198 12.51 15.80 8.28
C PRO A 198 12.00 14.71 9.22
N GLY A 199 11.17 13.81 8.70
CA GLY A 199 10.57 12.78 9.51
C GLY A 199 9.38 12.09 8.83
N LEU A 200 8.39 11.73 9.64
CA LEU A 200 7.19 11.02 9.20
C LEU A 200 5.95 11.61 9.86
N ARG A 201 4.88 11.78 9.09
CA ARG A 201 3.53 12.04 9.58
C ARG A 201 2.68 10.78 9.44
N LEU A 202 1.97 10.42 10.51
CA LEU A 202 1.03 9.30 10.56
C LEU A 202 -0.41 9.82 10.67
N VAL A 203 -1.28 9.30 9.81
CA VAL A 203 -2.70 9.71 9.75
C VAL A 203 -3.58 8.47 9.85
N GLY A 204 -4.58 8.50 10.73
CA GLY A 204 -5.57 7.43 10.85
C GLY A 204 -5.41 6.55 12.07
N GLN A 205 -5.29 5.26 11.91
CA GLN A 205 -5.31 4.27 12.98
C GLN A 205 -4.28 3.17 12.77
N VAL A 206 -3.70 2.67 13.84
CA VAL A 206 -2.82 1.49 13.84
C VAL A 206 -3.33 0.47 14.85
N ASP A 207 -3.62 -0.71 14.35
CA ASP A 207 -3.99 -1.86 15.16
C ASP A 207 -3.40 -3.17 14.56
N GLN A 208 -3.87 -4.30 15.05
CA GLN A 208 -3.39 -5.61 14.58
C GLN A 208 -3.56 -5.81 13.06
N SER A 209 -4.58 -5.20 12.45
CA SER A 209 -4.92 -5.41 11.03
C SER A 209 -3.97 -4.73 10.03
N ASN A 210 -3.13 -3.77 10.49
CA ASN A 210 -2.14 -3.07 9.66
C ASN A 210 -0.79 -2.89 10.35
N ARG A 211 -0.56 -3.63 11.44
CA ARG A 211 0.66 -3.47 12.26
C ARG A 211 1.95 -3.77 11.50
N GLU A 212 1.96 -4.74 10.61
CA GLU A 212 3.16 -5.06 9.83
C GLU A 212 3.53 -3.92 8.88
N ALA A 213 2.55 -3.37 8.18
CA ALA A 213 2.74 -2.20 7.33
C ALA A 213 3.28 -1.00 8.14
N PHE A 214 2.67 -0.71 9.30
CA PHE A 214 3.13 0.34 10.21
C PHE A 214 4.58 0.11 10.66
N THR A 215 4.91 -1.12 11.06
CA THR A 215 6.26 -1.46 11.54
C THR A 215 7.30 -1.28 10.44
N ALA A 216 7.00 -1.68 9.21
CA ALA A 216 7.89 -1.50 8.07
C ALA A 216 8.19 -0.01 7.79
N VAL A 217 7.14 0.81 7.80
CA VAL A 217 7.24 2.26 7.62
C VAL A 217 8.06 2.90 8.75
N LEU A 218 7.79 2.53 10.01
CA LEU A 218 8.51 3.04 11.16
C LEU A 218 9.99 2.67 11.10
N ASN A 219 10.32 1.42 10.77
CA ASN A 219 11.70 0.96 10.65
C ASN A 219 12.45 1.70 9.54
N ALA A 220 11.81 1.96 8.41
CA ALA A 220 12.44 2.69 7.30
C ALA A 220 12.80 4.13 7.71
N VAL A 221 11.94 4.79 8.48
CA VAL A 221 12.20 6.16 8.96
C VAL A 221 13.23 6.18 10.10
N THR A 222 13.19 5.20 11.01
CA THR A 222 14.18 5.10 12.09
C THR A 222 15.59 4.74 11.58
N ALA A 223 15.69 4.12 10.42
CA ALA A 223 16.97 3.87 9.75
C ALA A 223 17.53 5.13 9.03
N ASP A 224 16.68 6.12 8.75
CA ASP A 224 17.10 7.40 8.16
C ASP A 224 17.65 8.32 9.26
N GLN A 225 18.98 8.45 9.33
CA GLN A 225 19.66 9.29 10.34
C GLN A 225 19.27 10.79 10.27
N ARG A 226 18.60 11.24 9.21
CA ARG A 226 18.10 12.61 9.07
C ARG A 226 16.72 12.80 9.67
N ALA A 227 15.98 11.72 9.92
CA ALA A 227 14.64 11.80 10.48
C ALA A 227 14.70 12.28 11.94
N ALA A 228 14.04 13.41 12.23
CA ALA A 228 14.05 14.05 13.55
C ALA A 228 12.70 13.95 14.26
N VAL A 229 11.60 13.76 13.52
CA VAL A 229 10.24 13.87 14.04
C VAL A 229 9.32 12.76 13.54
N LEU A 230 8.50 12.23 14.48
CA LEU A 230 7.29 11.45 14.18
C LEU A 230 6.07 12.28 14.58
N ASP A 231 5.37 12.83 13.60
CA ASP A 231 4.12 13.58 13.80
C ASP A 231 2.94 12.60 13.89
N VAL A 232 2.37 12.48 15.07
CA VAL A 232 1.22 11.63 15.38
C VAL A 232 -0.05 12.44 15.69
N SER A 233 -0.09 13.72 15.31
CA SER A 233 -1.22 14.62 15.58
C SER A 233 -2.53 14.15 14.93
N GLU A 234 -2.43 13.49 13.77
CA GLU A 234 -3.55 12.93 13.03
C GLU A 234 -3.75 11.42 13.26
N LEU A 235 -2.95 10.81 14.15
CA LEU A 235 -3.15 9.41 14.55
C LEU A 235 -4.29 9.35 15.59
N SER A 236 -5.45 8.85 15.18
CA SER A 236 -6.66 8.81 15.99
C SER A 236 -6.71 7.62 16.94
N PHE A 237 -6.00 6.52 16.60
CA PHE A 237 -5.92 5.32 17.41
C PHE A 237 -4.56 4.62 17.22
N ALA A 238 -4.01 4.12 18.32
CA ALA A 238 -2.87 3.20 18.31
C ALA A 238 -3.11 2.14 19.41
N ASP A 239 -3.02 0.87 19.06
CA ASP A 239 -3.07 -0.19 20.07
C ASP A 239 -1.76 -0.27 20.86
N VAL A 240 -1.74 -1.11 21.90
CA VAL A 240 -0.56 -1.30 22.77
C VAL A 240 0.68 -1.69 21.98
N GLY A 241 0.54 -2.52 20.94
CA GLY A 241 1.66 -2.95 20.09
C GLY A 241 2.24 -1.79 19.29
N ALA A 242 1.39 -0.97 18.67
CA ALA A 242 1.80 0.24 17.97
C ALA A 242 2.45 1.26 18.89
N ALA A 243 1.84 1.52 20.06
CA ALA A 243 2.40 2.43 21.05
C ALA A 243 3.77 1.94 21.56
N THR A 244 3.93 0.63 21.79
CA THR A 244 5.23 0.04 22.17
C THR A 244 6.30 0.28 21.08
N ALA A 245 5.92 0.14 19.82
CA ALA A 245 6.85 0.39 18.71
C ALA A 245 7.26 1.87 18.64
N LEU A 246 6.34 2.81 18.86
CA LEU A 246 6.62 4.24 18.94
C LEU A 246 7.60 4.57 20.09
N VAL A 247 7.38 4.02 21.29
CA VAL A 247 8.30 4.21 22.43
C VAL A 247 9.69 3.66 22.13
N ARG A 248 9.77 2.51 21.48
CA ARG A 248 11.06 1.93 21.10
C ARG A 248 11.79 2.79 20.05
N ALA A 249 11.07 3.32 19.07
CA ALA A 249 11.65 4.20 18.06
C ALA A 249 12.23 5.47 18.68
N ASP A 250 11.47 6.14 19.54
CA ASP A 250 11.89 7.34 20.28
C ASP A 250 13.19 7.07 21.06
N ARG A 251 13.22 5.99 21.84
CA ARG A 251 14.39 5.64 22.68
C ARG A 251 15.61 5.21 21.90
N ALA A 252 15.41 4.49 20.80
CA ALA A 252 16.53 3.90 20.06
C ALA A 252 17.22 4.90 19.14
N THR A 253 16.49 5.89 18.62
CA THR A 253 16.98 6.77 17.56
C THR A 253 16.97 8.24 17.93
N GLY A 254 16.31 8.62 19.03
CA GLY A 254 16.10 10.02 19.41
C GLY A 254 15.13 10.79 18.52
N ILE A 255 14.37 10.08 17.66
CA ILE A 255 13.30 10.68 16.85
C ILE A 255 12.18 11.14 17.79
N ARG A 256 11.88 12.42 17.79
CA ARG A 256 10.92 13.02 18.70
C ARG A 256 9.48 12.82 18.24
N LEU A 257 8.64 12.25 19.10
CA LEU A 257 7.19 12.20 18.90
C LEU A 257 6.57 13.58 19.12
N VAL A 258 5.75 14.06 18.18
CA VAL A 258 5.03 15.33 18.28
C VAL A 258 3.54 15.14 17.99
N GLY A 259 2.71 16.00 18.58
CA GLY A 259 1.27 16.01 18.37
C GLY A 259 0.53 14.84 19.04
N CYS A 260 1.08 14.25 20.09
CA CYS A 260 0.43 13.16 20.82
C CYS A 260 -0.90 13.63 21.40
N ARG A 261 -1.99 12.96 21.04
CA ARG A 261 -3.30 13.16 21.68
C ARG A 261 -3.26 12.64 23.12
N PRO A 262 -4.07 13.19 24.04
CA PRO A 262 -3.99 12.84 25.48
C PRO A 262 -4.09 11.33 25.77
N ALA A 263 -4.91 10.59 25.03
CA ALA A 263 -5.05 9.14 25.21
C ALA A 263 -3.77 8.39 24.81
N LEU A 264 -3.17 8.76 23.67
CA LEU A 264 -1.92 8.18 23.21
C LEU A 264 -0.77 8.55 24.16
N HIS A 265 -0.70 9.81 24.58
CA HIS A 265 0.34 10.27 25.53
C HIS A 265 0.32 9.43 26.82
N ARG A 266 -0.85 9.27 27.45
CA ARG A 266 -0.98 8.43 28.64
C ARG A 266 -0.54 6.98 28.42
N LEU A 267 -0.88 6.40 27.26
CA LEU A 267 -0.45 5.04 26.91
C LEU A 267 1.07 4.94 26.76
N LEU A 268 1.68 5.92 26.09
CA LEU A 268 3.14 5.99 25.92
C LEU A 268 3.85 6.13 27.27
N ASP A 269 3.35 6.99 28.19
CA ASP A 269 3.91 7.16 29.54
C ASP A 269 3.87 5.85 30.33
N LEU A 270 2.74 5.15 30.31
CA LEU A 270 2.60 3.85 30.97
C LEU A 270 3.61 2.82 30.43
N LEU A 271 3.79 2.77 29.12
CA LEU A 271 4.72 1.85 28.45
C LEU A 271 6.19 2.27 28.63
N ALA A 272 6.43 3.56 28.80
CA ALA A 272 7.75 4.09 29.09
C ALA A 272 8.20 3.85 30.54
N GLY A 273 7.29 3.44 31.45
CA GLY A 273 7.57 3.27 32.86
C GLY A 273 7.74 4.59 33.62
N VAL A 274 7.26 5.71 33.04
CA VAL A 274 7.24 7.02 33.70
C VAL A 274 5.88 7.21 34.34
N PRO A 275 5.78 7.57 35.66
CA PRO A 275 4.51 7.87 36.30
C PRO A 275 3.81 9.02 35.57
N THR A 276 2.54 8.84 35.22
CA THR A 276 1.71 9.93 34.68
C THR A 276 1.58 11.00 35.75
N THR A 277 2.40 12.04 35.71
CA THR A 277 2.17 13.25 36.48
C THR A 277 0.92 13.91 35.94
N GLY A 278 -0.17 13.78 36.67
CA GLY A 278 -1.44 14.38 36.32
C GLY A 278 -1.25 15.89 36.14
N HIS A 279 -1.55 16.38 34.96
CA HIS A 279 -1.76 17.80 34.76
C HIS A 279 -3.23 18.06 35.03
N ALA A 280 -3.45 18.81 36.13
CA ALA A 280 -4.73 19.40 36.50
C ALA A 280 -5.14 20.48 35.48
#